data_4706b1e1acd0dce5cf8bccf631f61164
#
_entry.id   4706b1e1acd0dce5cf8bccf631f61164
#
_cell.length_a   1.000
_cell.length_b   1.000
_cell.length_c   1.000
_cell.angle_alpha   90.00
_cell.angle_beta   90.00
_cell.angle_gamma   90.00
#
_symmetry.space_group_name_H-M   'P 1'
#
loop_
_entity.id
_entity.type
_entity.pdbx_description
1 polymer ?
#
loop_
_entity_poly.entity_id
_entity_poly.type
_entity_poly.pdbx_seq_one_letter_code
_entity_poly.pdbx_strand_id
1 'polypeptide(L)'
;MIDVYNKALDSSIKVNRILGKIQGAKPGPTVVFFGGIHGNETSGVFALKDALACVNKTYVKGTIYGISGNLKALKKHIRFVQDDLNRLWTKRQIQKIKDKTVLNEDEIELLELLTVLEEILKTNQPPFYFIDLHTTSSKTLPFITINDALINRKFSEQFPVPIVLGIEEYLNGPLLSYINQMGYVSLGFESGQHDDFSAITNSIAFVYLALVYSGVLKEEAVINFKKYHEQLKEQANKNNTVFEVVYLHKIKKNERFKMLNGFKSFELIKKGTKLAMSNAVEIASPYDGSIFMPLYQKKGAEGFFIIKPIKPFFLKLSAALRRIKTDSFLAWLPGISWVSKKEGVLQVNLTVAKFLAKPLFHLLGYRNRQITSTHLRLNNRERVAKTKIYKKEPWY
;
A
#
# COMPACT_ATOMS: atom_id res chain seq x y z
N MET A 1 3.96 1.62 26.36
CA MET A 1 4.80 2.72 25.85
C MET A 1 6.20 2.18 25.59
N ILE A 2 6.78 2.52 24.44
CA ILE A 2 8.15 2.16 24.04
C ILE A 2 8.89 3.41 23.57
N ASP A 3 10.22 3.39 23.61
CA ASP A 3 11.06 4.39 22.97
C ASP A 3 11.36 3.94 21.54
N VAL A 4 11.19 4.87 20.58
CA VAL A 4 11.51 4.67 19.16
C VAL A 4 12.53 5.71 18.75
N TYR A 5 13.67 5.24 18.25
CA TYR A 5 14.74 6.08 17.75
C TYR A 5 14.59 6.32 16.23
N ASN A 6 14.92 7.53 15.78
CA ASN A 6 15.02 7.85 14.37
C ASN A 6 16.43 8.39 14.08
N LYS A 7 17.13 7.75 13.17
CA LYS A 7 18.52 8.05 12.84
C LYS A 7 18.70 9.40 12.11
N ALA A 8 17.73 9.77 11.25
CA ALA A 8 17.80 11.03 10.51
C ALA A 8 17.65 12.26 11.41
N LEU A 9 16.95 12.11 12.55
CA LEU A 9 16.75 13.17 13.55
C LEU A 9 17.69 13.06 14.73
N ASP A 10 18.44 11.97 14.83
CA ASP A 10 19.25 11.60 16.00
C ASP A 10 18.48 11.78 17.33
N SER A 11 17.24 11.32 17.34
CA SER A 11 16.33 11.54 18.47
C SER A 11 15.39 10.37 18.70
N SER A 12 14.87 10.28 19.93
CA SER A 12 13.89 9.26 20.33
C SER A 12 12.60 9.89 20.80
N ILE A 13 11.48 9.24 20.49
CA ILE A 13 10.16 9.60 21.01
C ILE A 13 9.51 8.42 21.71
N LYS A 14 8.67 8.70 22.71
CA LYS A 14 7.83 7.71 23.36
C LYS A 14 6.54 7.50 22.57
N VAL A 15 6.23 6.25 22.23
CA VAL A 15 5.04 5.88 21.46
C VAL A 15 4.22 4.78 22.15
N ASN A 16 2.91 4.85 21.94
CA ASN A 16 1.93 3.81 22.28
C ASN A 16 1.31 3.29 20.99
N ARG A 17 0.42 2.29 21.08
CA ARG A 17 -0.36 1.79 19.94
C ARG A 17 -1.12 2.92 19.24
N ILE A 18 -1.79 3.78 19.98
CA ILE A 18 -2.42 4.98 19.47
C ILE A 18 -1.47 6.16 19.66
N LEU A 19 -0.92 6.67 18.57
CA LEU A 19 -0.05 7.86 18.54
C LEU A 19 -0.85 9.14 18.78
N GLY A 20 -2.08 9.16 18.27
CA GLY A 20 -3.00 10.28 18.43
C GLY A 20 -4.41 9.89 17.98
N LYS A 21 -5.41 10.45 18.67
CA LYS A 21 -6.82 10.40 18.28
C LYS A 21 -7.38 11.81 18.40
N ILE A 22 -7.90 12.35 17.30
CA ILE A 22 -8.51 13.67 17.27
C ILE A 22 -9.93 13.51 16.74
N GLN A 23 -10.92 13.78 17.57
CA GLN A 23 -12.33 13.72 17.22
C GLN A 23 -12.91 15.13 17.19
N GLY A 24 -13.40 15.56 16.04
CA GLY A 24 -14.11 16.82 15.86
C GLY A 24 -15.52 16.82 16.47
N ALA A 25 -16.09 17.99 16.64
CA ALA A 25 -17.46 18.13 17.14
C ALA A 25 -18.51 17.81 16.07
N LYS A 26 -18.17 17.89 14.79
CA LYS A 26 -19.09 17.62 13.66
C LYS A 26 -18.85 16.23 13.09
N PRO A 27 -19.91 15.49 12.70
CA PRO A 27 -19.74 14.22 12.00
C PRO A 27 -19.03 14.44 10.66
N GLY A 28 -18.24 13.45 10.26
CA GLY A 28 -17.44 13.49 9.04
C GLY A 28 -16.66 12.22 8.81
N PRO A 29 -15.69 12.23 7.89
CA PRO A 29 -14.86 11.07 7.57
C PRO A 29 -14.04 10.56 8.75
N THR A 30 -13.63 9.30 8.65
CA THR A 30 -12.65 8.71 9.57
C THR A 30 -11.37 8.42 8.80
N VAL A 31 -10.28 9.07 9.17
CA VAL A 31 -8.96 8.87 8.55
C VAL A 31 -8.05 8.16 9.54
N VAL A 32 -7.48 7.05 9.09
CA VAL A 32 -6.62 6.17 9.91
C VAL A 32 -5.26 6.07 9.24
N PHE A 33 -4.25 6.58 9.89
CA PHE A 33 -2.86 6.45 9.49
C PHE A 33 -2.17 5.37 10.30
N PHE A 34 -1.40 4.53 9.61
CA PHE A 34 -0.46 3.61 10.23
C PHE A 34 0.96 4.09 9.96
N GLY A 35 1.84 3.96 10.94
CA GLY A 35 3.27 4.19 10.80
C GLY A 35 4.05 3.11 11.52
N GLY A 36 5.12 2.60 10.89
CA GLY A 36 5.96 1.58 11.51
C GLY A 36 5.36 0.17 11.53
N ILE A 37 4.62 -0.22 10.51
CA ILE A 37 4.25 -1.64 10.28
C ILE A 37 5.52 -2.49 10.17
N HIS A 38 6.60 -1.93 9.59
CA HIS A 38 7.95 -2.44 9.72
C HIS A 38 8.73 -1.57 10.73
N GLY A 39 9.37 -2.20 11.71
CA GLY A 39 9.96 -1.47 12.83
C GLY A 39 11.24 -0.68 12.51
N ASN A 40 11.87 -0.90 11.36
CA ASN A 40 12.98 -0.09 10.85
C ASN A 40 12.51 1.11 10.00
N GLU A 41 11.20 1.31 9.84
CA GLU A 41 10.59 2.38 9.03
C GLU A 41 9.96 3.43 9.96
N THR A 42 10.80 4.14 10.72
CA THR A 42 10.33 5.02 11.81
C THR A 42 9.84 6.39 11.35
N SER A 43 10.13 6.80 10.11
CA SER A 43 9.76 8.13 9.58
C SER A 43 8.26 8.43 9.67
N GLY A 44 7.41 7.45 9.32
CA GLY A 44 5.95 7.59 9.43
C GLY A 44 5.45 7.78 10.86
N VAL A 45 6.11 7.13 11.85
CA VAL A 45 5.75 7.26 13.27
C VAL A 45 6.05 8.68 13.77
N PHE A 46 7.25 9.21 13.45
CA PHE A 46 7.65 10.57 13.80
C PHE A 46 6.77 11.60 13.11
N ALA A 47 6.53 11.44 11.81
CA ALA A 47 5.65 12.32 11.05
C ALA A 47 4.23 12.40 11.63
N LEU A 48 3.65 11.25 12.01
CA LEU A 48 2.32 11.22 12.63
C LEU A 48 2.32 11.89 14.00
N LYS A 49 3.34 11.65 14.81
CA LYS A 49 3.44 12.28 16.13
C LYS A 49 3.48 13.80 16.03
N ASP A 50 4.28 14.32 15.10
CA ASP A 50 4.46 15.75 14.86
C ASP A 50 3.20 16.37 14.21
N ALA A 51 2.74 15.82 13.08
CA ALA A 51 1.61 16.35 12.35
C ALA A 51 0.32 16.40 13.21
N LEU A 52 0.03 15.31 13.95
CA LEU A 52 -1.19 15.26 14.76
C LEU A 52 -1.15 16.17 15.98
N ALA A 53 0.05 16.45 16.54
CA ALA A 53 0.19 17.42 17.62
C ALA A 53 -0.16 18.86 17.20
N CYS A 54 0.01 19.18 15.90
CA CYS A 54 -0.26 20.49 15.33
C CYS A 54 -1.71 20.66 14.81
N VAL A 55 -2.50 19.57 14.73
CA VAL A 55 -3.89 19.66 14.25
C VAL A 55 -4.80 20.30 15.29
N ASN A 56 -5.40 21.44 14.94
CA ASN A 56 -6.39 22.08 15.78
C ASN A 56 -7.75 21.36 15.68
N LYS A 57 -8.15 20.75 16.79
CA LYS A 57 -9.39 19.96 16.91
C LYS A 57 -10.66 20.71 16.47
N THR A 58 -10.71 22.02 16.61
CA THR A 58 -11.89 22.84 16.29
C THR A 58 -12.22 22.83 14.80
N TYR A 59 -11.22 22.60 13.94
CA TYR A 59 -11.41 22.51 12.48
C TYR A 59 -11.70 21.10 11.98
N VAL A 60 -11.57 20.08 12.83
CA VAL A 60 -11.76 18.68 12.45
C VAL A 60 -13.24 18.35 12.29
N LYS A 61 -13.58 17.69 11.17
CA LYS A 61 -14.86 17.02 10.96
C LYS A 61 -14.61 15.51 10.95
N GLY A 62 -15.36 14.76 11.78
CA GLY A 62 -15.13 13.33 11.91
C GLY A 62 -13.98 12.99 12.84
N THR A 63 -13.16 11.99 12.49
CA THR A 63 -12.12 11.47 13.40
C THR A 63 -10.82 11.17 12.67
N ILE A 64 -9.70 11.50 13.29
CA ILE A 64 -8.35 11.20 12.83
C ILE A 64 -7.69 10.26 13.82
N TYR A 65 -7.07 9.18 13.32
CA TYR A 65 -6.26 8.24 14.10
C TYR A 65 -4.84 8.17 13.52
N GLY A 66 -3.83 8.25 14.41
CA GLY A 66 -2.46 7.82 14.14
C GLY A 66 -2.18 6.55 14.93
N ILE A 67 -1.75 5.49 14.28
CA ILE A 67 -1.54 4.16 14.86
C ILE A 67 -0.10 3.74 14.63
N SER A 68 0.58 3.30 15.70
CA SER A 68 1.86 2.60 15.59
C SER A 68 1.63 1.18 15.14
N GLY A 69 2.39 0.74 14.17
CA GLY A 69 2.34 -0.62 13.66
C GLY A 69 2.94 -1.64 14.63
N ASN A 70 4.07 -2.24 14.26
CA ASN A 70 4.73 -3.28 15.05
C ASN A 70 5.58 -2.68 16.18
N LEU A 71 5.00 -2.53 17.37
CA LEU A 71 5.70 -1.95 18.53
C LEU A 71 6.94 -2.75 18.95
N LYS A 72 6.89 -4.08 18.85
CA LYS A 72 8.03 -4.95 19.21
C LYS A 72 9.21 -4.76 18.25
N ALA A 73 8.92 -4.70 16.96
CA ALA A 73 9.93 -4.46 15.94
C ALA A 73 10.45 -3.01 15.95
N LEU A 74 9.59 -2.02 16.19
CA LEU A 74 9.95 -0.60 16.38
C LEU A 74 10.94 -0.42 17.53
N LYS A 75 10.67 -1.05 18.69
CA LYS A 75 11.59 -1.01 19.85
C LYS A 75 12.97 -1.58 19.54
N LYS A 76 13.04 -2.60 18.67
CA LYS A 76 14.26 -3.28 18.27
C LYS A 76 14.93 -2.65 17.03
N HIS A 77 14.26 -1.68 16.40
CA HIS A 77 14.68 -1.05 15.13
C HIS A 77 15.00 -2.08 14.03
N ILE A 78 14.14 -3.09 13.90
CA ILE A 78 14.24 -4.16 12.90
C ILE A 78 12.96 -4.25 12.08
N ARG A 79 13.02 -4.76 10.86
CA ARG A 79 11.85 -4.86 9.97
C ARG A 79 10.70 -5.63 10.62
N PHE A 80 10.96 -6.81 11.16
CA PHE A 80 10.04 -7.65 11.94
C PHE A 80 10.84 -8.56 12.87
N VAL A 81 10.21 -9.14 13.89
CA VAL A 81 10.90 -10.00 14.86
C VAL A 81 11.05 -11.42 14.30
N GLN A 82 9.96 -12.16 14.10
CA GLN A 82 9.93 -13.52 13.53
C GLN A 82 9.27 -13.54 12.14
N ASP A 83 8.09 -12.93 12.01
CA ASP A 83 7.27 -12.95 10.81
C ASP A 83 7.02 -11.52 10.31
N ASP A 84 7.03 -11.31 8.98
CA ASP A 84 6.68 -10.00 8.41
C ASP A 84 5.20 -9.71 8.67
N LEU A 85 4.94 -8.78 9.62
CA LEU A 85 3.58 -8.36 9.99
C LEU A 85 2.74 -7.97 8.78
N ASN A 86 3.37 -7.35 7.76
CA ASN A 86 2.71 -6.94 6.52
C ASN A 86 2.52 -8.11 5.51
N ARG A 87 2.63 -9.36 5.97
CA ARG A 87 2.33 -10.59 5.23
C ARG A 87 1.32 -11.49 5.92
N LEU A 88 0.83 -11.10 7.09
CA LEU A 88 -0.07 -11.91 7.93
C LEU A 88 -1.57 -11.61 7.72
N TRP A 89 -1.94 -10.54 7.03
CA TRP A 89 -3.31 -10.02 6.90
C TRP A 89 -4.18 -10.75 5.88
N THR A 90 -4.22 -12.09 5.92
CA THR A 90 -5.23 -12.86 5.20
C THR A 90 -6.23 -13.47 6.16
N LYS A 91 -7.52 -13.58 5.79
CA LYS A 91 -8.54 -14.20 6.62
C LYS A 91 -8.10 -15.58 7.13
N ARG A 92 -7.46 -16.39 6.25
CA ARG A 92 -6.95 -17.71 6.62
C ARG A 92 -5.82 -17.66 7.64
N GLN A 93 -4.87 -16.70 7.48
CA GLN A 93 -3.75 -16.58 8.41
C GLN A 93 -4.20 -16.03 9.77
N ILE A 94 -5.06 -15.00 9.76
CA ILE A 94 -5.67 -14.44 10.98
C ILE A 94 -6.39 -15.53 11.77
N GLN A 95 -7.21 -16.36 11.09
CA GLN A 95 -7.90 -17.47 11.77
C GLN A 95 -6.93 -18.48 12.36
N LYS A 96 -5.91 -18.88 11.60
CA LYS A 96 -4.86 -19.79 12.11
C LYS A 96 -4.14 -19.22 13.34
N ILE A 97 -3.89 -17.90 13.35
CA ILE A 97 -3.24 -17.24 14.50
C ILE A 97 -4.19 -17.21 15.69
N LYS A 98 -5.48 -16.90 15.50
CA LYS A 98 -6.49 -16.95 16.57
C LYS A 98 -6.65 -18.34 17.20
N ASP A 99 -6.43 -19.39 16.41
CA ASP A 99 -6.57 -20.80 16.87
C ASP A 99 -5.29 -21.33 17.56
N LYS A 100 -4.20 -20.55 17.61
CA LYS A 100 -2.95 -20.96 18.26
C LYS A 100 -3.03 -20.81 19.78
N THR A 101 -2.40 -21.73 20.49
CA THR A 101 -2.20 -21.65 21.96
C THR A 101 -1.01 -20.77 22.34
N VAL A 102 0.02 -20.69 21.50
CA VAL A 102 1.21 -19.88 21.72
C VAL A 102 1.43 -18.99 20.49
N LEU A 103 1.51 -17.70 20.73
CA LEU A 103 1.73 -16.67 19.70
C LEU A 103 3.17 -16.15 19.74
N ASN A 104 3.73 -15.85 18.59
CA ASN A 104 4.97 -15.08 18.52
C ASN A 104 4.71 -13.58 18.62
N GLU A 105 5.80 -12.77 18.74
CA GLU A 105 5.69 -11.33 18.97
C GLU A 105 4.93 -10.61 17.85
N ASP A 106 5.16 -10.95 16.56
CA ASP A 106 4.49 -10.31 15.42
C ASP A 106 3.02 -10.75 15.29
N GLU A 107 2.68 -11.97 15.72
CA GLU A 107 1.28 -12.45 15.76
C GLU A 107 0.46 -11.74 16.85
N ILE A 108 1.08 -11.44 18.00
CA ILE A 108 0.46 -10.62 19.05
C ILE A 108 0.19 -9.21 18.51
N GLU A 109 1.18 -8.59 17.85
CA GLU A 109 1.05 -7.27 17.21
C GLU A 109 -0.10 -7.24 16.18
N LEU A 110 -0.25 -8.31 15.38
CA LEU A 110 -1.36 -8.47 14.44
C LEU A 110 -2.71 -8.42 15.14
N LEU A 111 -2.89 -9.23 16.19
CA LEU A 111 -4.18 -9.31 16.89
C LEU A 111 -4.54 -8.02 17.61
N GLU A 112 -3.56 -7.32 18.20
CA GLU A 112 -3.77 -6.00 18.79
C GLU A 112 -4.21 -4.97 17.74
N LEU A 113 -3.52 -4.92 16.59
CA LEU A 113 -3.89 -4.03 15.49
C LEU A 113 -5.27 -4.38 14.91
N LEU A 114 -5.59 -5.66 14.78
CA LEU A 114 -6.89 -6.11 14.32
C LEU A 114 -8.01 -5.66 15.25
N THR A 115 -7.81 -5.79 16.58
CA THR A 115 -8.76 -5.30 17.58
C THR A 115 -8.99 -3.79 17.46
N VAL A 116 -7.92 -3.01 17.33
CA VAL A 116 -8.01 -1.55 17.13
C VAL A 116 -8.77 -1.21 15.84
N LEU A 117 -8.48 -1.91 14.74
CA LEU A 117 -9.16 -1.71 13.46
C LEU A 117 -10.66 -2.03 13.54
N GLU A 118 -11.02 -3.16 14.18
CA GLU A 118 -12.41 -3.56 14.38
C GLU A 118 -13.17 -2.55 15.27
N GLU A 119 -12.54 -2.04 16.32
CA GLU A 119 -13.11 -1.00 17.19
C GLU A 119 -13.34 0.31 16.43
N ILE A 120 -12.37 0.76 15.62
CA ILE A 120 -12.50 1.98 14.79
C ILE A 120 -13.69 1.84 13.84
N LEU A 121 -13.81 0.71 13.14
CA LEU A 121 -14.90 0.46 12.21
C LEU A 121 -16.27 0.37 12.89
N LYS A 122 -16.33 -0.07 14.15
CA LYS A 122 -17.55 -0.18 14.94
C LYS A 122 -18.01 1.16 15.51
N THR A 123 -17.06 1.99 15.96
CA THR A 123 -17.36 3.19 16.75
C THR A 123 -17.38 4.50 15.96
N ASN A 124 -16.88 4.49 14.71
CA ASN A 124 -16.80 5.70 13.88
C ASN A 124 -17.69 5.60 12.64
N GLN A 125 -17.84 6.75 11.96
CA GLN A 125 -18.70 6.88 10.79
C GLN A 125 -17.89 6.86 9.48
N PRO A 126 -18.46 6.31 8.38
CA PRO A 126 -17.88 6.44 7.05
C PRO A 126 -18.03 7.89 6.53
N PRO A 127 -17.25 8.25 5.46
CA PRO A 127 -16.30 7.41 4.74
C PRO A 127 -15.00 7.15 5.53
N PHE A 128 -14.43 5.95 5.32
CA PHE A 128 -13.18 5.54 5.95
C PHE A 128 -12.03 5.61 4.96
N TYR A 129 -10.90 6.18 5.39
CA TYR A 129 -9.64 6.22 4.65
C TYR A 129 -8.54 5.58 5.49
N PHE A 130 -7.81 4.65 4.90
CA PHE A 130 -6.70 3.96 5.56
C PHE A 130 -5.41 4.21 4.79
N ILE A 131 -4.42 4.71 5.47
CA ILE A 131 -3.15 5.13 4.90
C ILE A 131 -2.01 4.50 5.69
N ASP A 132 -1.12 3.77 5.01
CA ASP A 132 0.04 3.15 5.61
C ASP A 132 1.30 3.87 5.15
N LEU A 133 2.04 4.43 6.10
CA LEU A 133 3.25 5.22 5.84
C LEU A 133 4.48 4.31 5.93
N HIS A 134 5.18 4.19 4.81
CA HIS A 134 6.35 3.36 4.62
C HIS A 134 7.57 4.14 4.14
N THR A 135 8.70 3.48 4.15
CA THR A 135 9.94 3.89 3.51
C THR A 135 10.61 2.70 2.82
N THR A 136 11.54 2.93 1.91
CA THR A 136 12.24 1.87 1.18
C THR A 136 13.72 1.76 1.60
N SER A 137 14.32 0.57 1.43
CA SER A 137 15.75 0.37 1.68
C SER A 137 16.64 1.02 0.60
N SER A 138 16.10 1.29 -0.57
CA SER A 138 16.79 1.94 -1.68
C SER A 138 16.44 3.43 -1.77
N LYS A 139 17.29 4.21 -2.40
CA LYS A 139 16.97 5.59 -2.76
C LYS A 139 15.77 5.60 -3.71
N THR A 140 14.79 6.46 -3.43
CA THR A 140 13.56 6.60 -4.20
C THR A 140 13.00 8.02 -4.10
N LEU A 141 12.20 8.41 -5.07
CA LEU A 141 11.24 9.51 -4.93
C LEU A 141 10.00 9.02 -4.14
N PRO A 142 9.22 9.90 -3.51
CA PRO A 142 7.98 9.52 -2.86
C PRO A 142 6.96 9.01 -3.88
N PHE A 143 6.18 7.99 -3.52
CA PHE A 143 5.16 7.39 -4.37
C PHE A 143 4.04 6.71 -3.57
N ILE A 144 2.93 6.42 -4.25
CA ILE A 144 1.78 5.73 -3.68
C ILE A 144 1.69 4.30 -4.26
N THR A 145 1.42 3.32 -3.41
CA THR A 145 1.00 1.97 -3.81
C THR A 145 -0.46 1.75 -3.49
N ILE A 146 -1.23 1.19 -4.40
CA ILE A 146 -2.64 0.84 -4.16
C ILE A 146 -3.00 -0.52 -4.72
N ASN A 147 -3.96 -1.16 -4.09
CA ASN A 147 -4.73 -2.20 -4.74
C ASN A 147 -5.66 -1.56 -5.77
N ASP A 148 -5.74 -2.17 -6.94
CA ASP A 148 -6.36 -1.57 -8.11
C ASP A 148 -7.90 -1.58 -8.04
N ALA A 149 -8.46 -0.71 -7.17
CA ALA A 149 -9.87 -0.33 -7.14
C ALA A 149 -10.04 1.12 -7.62
N LEU A 150 -11.13 1.44 -8.33
CA LEU A 150 -11.34 2.79 -8.87
C LEU A 150 -11.42 3.85 -7.77
N ILE A 151 -11.96 3.52 -6.60
CA ILE A 151 -11.98 4.45 -5.45
C ILE A 151 -10.57 4.79 -4.97
N ASN A 152 -9.66 3.79 -4.95
CA ASN A 152 -8.26 4.02 -4.58
C ASN A 152 -7.55 4.87 -5.64
N ARG A 153 -7.74 4.57 -6.94
CA ARG A 153 -7.17 5.39 -8.03
C ARG A 153 -7.56 6.84 -7.92
N LYS A 154 -8.87 7.13 -7.86
CA LYS A 154 -9.41 8.49 -7.80
C LYS A 154 -8.88 9.27 -6.58
N PHE A 155 -8.84 8.63 -5.41
CA PHE A 155 -8.31 9.29 -4.22
C PHE A 155 -6.81 9.52 -4.33
N SER A 156 -6.05 8.54 -4.84
CA SER A 156 -4.60 8.67 -5.02
C SER A 156 -4.20 9.71 -6.08
N GLU A 157 -5.04 9.93 -7.11
CA GLU A 157 -4.82 10.94 -8.15
C GLU A 157 -4.85 12.38 -7.63
N GLN A 158 -5.30 12.61 -6.38
CA GLN A 158 -5.25 13.94 -5.74
C GLN A 158 -3.81 14.32 -5.33
N PHE A 159 -2.92 13.35 -5.18
CA PHE A 159 -1.56 13.58 -4.71
C PHE A 159 -0.57 13.73 -5.88
N PRO A 160 0.38 14.68 -5.80
CA PRO A 160 1.30 14.99 -6.89
C PRO A 160 2.52 14.05 -6.93
N VAL A 161 2.29 12.74 -6.85
CA VAL A 161 3.33 11.70 -6.81
C VAL A 161 2.95 10.52 -7.69
N PRO A 162 3.90 9.68 -8.15
CA PRO A 162 3.59 8.48 -8.90
C PRO A 162 2.70 7.51 -8.14
N ILE A 163 1.89 6.75 -8.89
CA ILE A 163 1.02 5.69 -8.36
C ILE A 163 1.47 4.37 -8.97
N VAL A 164 1.67 3.35 -8.13
CA VAL A 164 2.05 2.00 -8.57
C VAL A 164 0.92 1.03 -8.29
N LEU A 165 0.43 0.40 -9.37
CA LEU A 165 -0.63 -0.61 -9.36
C LEU A 165 -0.05 -2.03 -9.45
N GLY A 166 -0.82 -3.01 -8.99
CA GLY A 166 -0.55 -4.42 -9.25
C GLY A 166 0.42 -5.08 -8.28
N ILE A 167 0.92 -4.38 -7.28
CA ILE A 167 1.81 -4.95 -6.26
C ILE A 167 1.12 -6.10 -5.49
N GLU A 168 -0.19 -6.02 -5.34
CA GLU A 168 -1.03 -7.03 -4.68
C GLU A 168 -1.07 -8.40 -5.39
N GLU A 169 -0.64 -8.48 -6.64
CA GLU A 169 -0.50 -9.76 -7.35
C GLU A 169 0.72 -10.56 -6.87
N TYR A 170 1.72 -9.86 -6.42
CA TYR A 170 3.02 -10.39 -6.03
C TYR A 170 3.18 -10.56 -4.52
N LEU A 171 2.48 -9.73 -3.73
CA LEU A 171 2.53 -9.77 -2.28
C LEU A 171 1.30 -10.46 -1.70
N ASN A 172 1.51 -11.33 -0.70
CA ASN A 172 0.43 -11.98 0.01
C ASN A 172 0.31 -11.42 1.42
N GLY A 173 -0.91 -11.01 1.80
CA GLY A 173 -1.24 -10.60 3.16
C GLY A 173 -0.77 -9.23 3.62
N PRO A 174 -0.64 -8.18 2.75
CA PRO A 174 -0.47 -6.83 3.25
C PRO A 174 -1.74 -6.32 3.96
N LEU A 175 -1.55 -5.46 4.98
CA LEU A 175 -2.62 -4.78 5.71
C LEU A 175 -3.60 -4.07 4.77
N LEU A 176 -3.10 -3.30 3.81
CA LEU A 176 -3.91 -2.56 2.85
C LEU A 176 -4.77 -3.47 1.96
N SER A 177 -4.27 -4.66 1.61
CA SER A 177 -5.06 -5.65 0.87
C SER A 177 -6.22 -6.20 1.70
N TYR A 178 -6.01 -6.40 2.99
CA TYR A 178 -7.05 -6.81 3.94
C TYR A 178 -8.14 -5.74 4.05
N ILE A 179 -7.76 -4.47 4.23
CA ILE A 179 -8.68 -3.33 4.31
C ILE A 179 -9.44 -3.15 3.00
N ASN A 180 -8.75 -3.26 1.86
CA ASN A 180 -9.38 -3.14 0.55
C ASN A 180 -10.40 -4.27 0.28
N GLN A 181 -10.20 -5.48 0.84
CA GLN A 181 -11.21 -6.54 0.80
C GLN A 181 -12.46 -6.21 1.59
N MET A 182 -12.39 -5.29 2.55
CA MET A 182 -13.56 -4.75 3.25
C MET A 182 -14.26 -3.64 2.47
N GLY A 183 -13.68 -3.19 1.35
CA GLY A 183 -14.25 -2.23 0.41
C GLY A 183 -13.98 -0.77 0.72
N TYR A 184 -13.05 -0.44 1.59
CA TYR A 184 -12.67 0.92 1.94
C TYR A 184 -11.49 1.43 1.10
N VAL A 185 -11.37 2.76 0.99
CA VAL A 185 -10.18 3.40 0.43
C VAL A 185 -8.97 3.04 1.28
N SER A 186 -7.94 2.50 0.61
CA SER A 186 -6.67 2.16 1.26
C SER A 186 -5.51 2.40 0.33
N LEU A 187 -4.46 3.05 0.82
CA LEU A 187 -3.24 3.32 0.07
C LEU A 187 -2.01 3.27 0.98
N GLY A 188 -0.87 2.86 0.40
CA GLY A 188 0.44 2.94 1.00
C GLY A 188 1.19 4.15 0.44
N PHE A 189 1.84 4.89 1.29
CA PHE A 189 2.71 5.98 0.92
C PHE A 189 4.15 5.67 1.28
N GLU A 190 4.98 5.54 0.29
CA GLU A 190 6.43 5.35 0.40
C GLU A 190 7.09 6.72 0.33
N SER A 191 7.53 7.23 1.46
CA SER A 191 7.94 8.63 1.60
C SER A 191 9.37 8.94 1.16
N GLY A 192 10.19 7.91 0.96
CA GLY A 192 11.61 8.04 0.62
C GLY A 192 12.44 6.86 1.14
N GLN A 193 13.76 7.02 1.19
CA GLN A 193 14.67 6.02 1.73
C GLN A 193 14.62 5.99 3.27
N HIS A 194 14.85 4.80 3.89
CA HIS A 194 15.08 4.69 5.34
C HIS A 194 16.16 5.68 5.79
N ASP A 195 16.04 6.20 6.98
CA ASP A 195 17.02 7.10 7.62
C ASP A 195 17.28 8.41 6.84
N ASP A 196 16.45 8.78 5.87
CA ASP A 196 16.50 10.07 5.18
C ASP A 196 15.54 11.07 5.83
N PHE A 197 16.04 12.27 6.15
CA PHE A 197 15.22 13.36 6.71
C PHE A 197 14.05 13.72 5.79
N SER A 198 14.27 13.68 4.47
CA SER A 198 13.20 13.94 3.49
C SER A 198 12.02 12.99 3.63
N ALA A 199 12.23 11.73 4.06
CA ALA A 199 11.15 10.79 4.27
C ALA A 199 10.18 11.22 5.38
N ILE A 200 10.69 11.89 6.44
CA ILE A 200 9.85 12.42 7.52
C ILE A 200 9.05 13.61 7.01
N THR A 201 9.71 14.58 6.37
CA THR A 201 9.04 15.79 5.86
C THR A 201 8.04 15.49 4.75
N ASN A 202 8.32 14.49 3.89
CA ASN A 202 7.38 14.00 2.89
C ASN A 202 6.17 13.32 3.52
N SER A 203 6.38 12.53 4.60
CA SER A 203 5.28 11.92 5.36
C SER A 203 4.39 12.98 6.01
N ILE A 204 4.97 14.03 6.60
CA ILE A 204 4.20 15.15 7.19
C ILE A 204 3.37 15.85 6.09
N ALA A 205 3.99 16.19 4.96
CA ALA A 205 3.30 16.80 3.84
C ALA A 205 2.14 15.93 3.35
N PHE A 206 2.38 14.63 3.19
CA PHE A 206 1.37 13.68 2.76
C PHE A 206 0.20 13.56 3.73
N VAL A 207 0.47 13.53 5.05
CA VAL A 207 -0.56 13.50 6.10
C VAL A 207 -1.48 14.72 5.97
N TYR A 208 -0.93 15.94 5.87
CA TYR A 208 -1.76 17.14 5.74
C TYR A 208 -2.59 17.15 4.44
N LEU A 209 -2.00 16.75 3.31
CA LEU A 209 -2.76 16.61 2.06
C LEU A 209 -3.90 15.59 2.19
N ALA A 210 -3.63 14.45 2.82
CA ALA A 210 -4.63 13.41 3.03
C ALA A 210 -5.78 13.87 3.95
N LEU A 211 -5.48 14.65 4.99
CA LEU A 211 -6.50 15.22 5.87
C LEU A 211 -7.42 16.20 5.12
N VAL A 212 -6.89 16.96 4.17
CA VAL A 212 -7.70 17.87 3.34
C VAL A 212 -8.48 17.10 2.28
N TYR A 213 -7.82 16.23 1.52
CA TYR A 213 -8.46 15.48 0.42
C TYR A 213 -9.53 14.50 0.92
N SER A 214 -9.39 13.98 2.14
CA SER A 214 -10.44 13.17 2.76
C SER A 214 -11.63 13.99 3.30
N GLY A 215 -11.56 15.33 3.29
CA GLY A 215 -12.59 16.21 3.81
C GLY A 215 -12.65 16.31 5.35
N VAL A 216 -11.70 15.70 6.05
CA VAL A 216 -11.62 15.78 7.53
C VAL A 216 -11.18 17.16 7.99
N LEU A 217 -10.34 17.85 7.19
CA LEU A 217 -9.98 19.25 7.35
C LEU A 217 -10.33 20.02 6.07
N LYS A 218 -10.56 21.33 6.21
CA LYS A 218 -10.57 22.25 5.08
C LYS A 218 -9.16 22.74 4.77
N GLU A 219 -8.90 23.16 3.54
CA GLU A 219 -7.60 23.70 3.10
C GLU A 219 -7.14 24.87 3.99
N GLU A 220 -8.07 25.76 4.33
CA GLU A 220 -7.79 26.96 5.14
C GLU A 220 -7.36 26.63 6.58
N ALA A 221 -7.65 25.41 7.06
CA ALA A 221 -7.25 24.95 8.38
C ALA A 221 -5.81 24.40 8.42
N VAL A 222 -5.18 24.24 7.27
CA VAL A 222 -3.81 23.73 7.14
C VAL A 222 -2.88 24.85 6.71
N ILE A 223 -2.07 25.34 7.66
CA ILE A 223 -1.05 26.33 7.37
C ILE A 223 -0.09 25.79 6.30
N ASN A 224 0.17 26.59 5.27
CA ASN A 224 1.07 26.20 4.18
C ASN A 224 0.61 24.98 3.31
N PHE A 225 -0.69 24.69 3.19
CA PHE A 225 -1.20 23.58 2.40
C PHE A 225 -0.57 23.49 1.00
N LYS A 226 -0.54 24.61 0.26
CA LYS A 226 0.07 24.66 -1.08
C LYS A 226 1.57 24.31 -1.07
N LYS A 227 2.29 24.68 0.00
CA LYS A 227 3.70 24.34 0.15
C LYS A 227 3.91 22.83 0.31
N TYR A 228 3.03 22.12 1.04
CA TYR A 228 3.08 20.66 1.15
C TYR A 228 2.84 19.98 -0.21
N HIS A 229 1.90 20.49 -0.99
CA HIS A 229 1.64 19.98 -2.33
C HIS A 229 2.86 20.18 -3.25
N GLU A 230 3.40 21.38 -3.32
CA GLU A 230 4.59 21.65 -4.16
C GLU A 230 5.83 20.87 -3.64
N GLN A 231 6.00 20.72 -2.34
CA GLN A 231 7.08 19.89 -1.78
C GLN A 231 7.03 18.46 -2.33
N LEU A 232 5.88 17.79 -2.22
CA LEU A 232 5.76 16.41 -2.74
C LEU A 232 5.94 16.34 -4.24
N LYS A 233 5.42 17.31 -4.98
CA LYS A 233 5.59 17.40 -6.43
C LYS A 233 7.05 17.53 -6.84
N GLU A 234 7.83 18.39 -6.19
CA GLU A 234 9.26 18.57 -6.46
C GLU A 234 10.05 17.32 -6.03
N GLN A 235 9.76 16.74 -4.84
CA GLN A 235 10.40 15.52 -4.37
C GLN A 235 10.10 14.32 -5.28
N ALA A 236 8.95 14.30 -5.94
CA ALA A 236 8.58 13.32 -6.95
C ALA A 236 9.16 13.66 -8.35
N ASN A 237 10.04 14.67 -8.49
CA ASN A 237 10.55 15.15 -9.77
C ASN A 237 9.42 15.50 -10.76
N LYS A 238 8.30 16.05 -10.30
CA LYS A 238 7.08 16.35 -11.07
C LYS A 238 6.50 15.14 -11.80
N ASN A 239 6.85 13.93 -11.35
CA ASN A 239 6.35 12.70 -11.92
C ASN A 239 5.03 12.32 -11.22
N ASN A 240 3.93 12.27 -11.97
CA ASN A 240 2.62 11.81 -11.54
C ASN A 240 2.11 10.62 -12.37
N THR A 241 3.03 9.89 -12.99
CA THR A 241 2.72 8.75 -13.85
C THR A 241 2.16 7.59 -13.03
N VAL A 242 1.16 6.91 -13.60
CA VAL A 242 0.66 5.64 -13.07
C VAL A 242 1.46 4.49 -13.71
N PHE A 243 2.03 3.65 -12.86
CA PHE A 243 2.79 2.48 -13.24
C PHE A 243 2.06 1.19 -12.87
N GLU A 244 2.42 0.10 -13.52
CA GLU A 244 2.04 -1.26 -13.10
C GLU A 244 3.29 -2.11 -12.86
N VAL A 245 3.21 -2.99 -11.86
CA VAL A 245 4.23 -4.01 -11.63
C VAL A 245 4.10 -5.11 -12.68
N VAL A 246 5.18 -5.38 -13.42
CA VAL A 246 5.21 -6.41 -14.45
C VAL A 246 6.08 -7.63 -14.07
N TYR A 247 6.95 -7.46 -13.06
CA TYR A 247 7.84 -8.54 -12.61
C TYR A 247 8.25 -8.33 -11.14
N LEU A 248 8.43 -9.44 -10.44
CA LEU A 248 9.08 -9.54 -9.14
C LEU A 248 10.16 -10.63 -9.19
N HIS A 249 11.39 -10.30 -8.81
CA HIS A 249 12.38 -11.28 -8.41
C HIS A 249 12.14 -11.65 -6.93
N LYS A 250 11.50 -12.83 -6.73
CA LYS A 250 11.22 -13.33 -5.39
C LYS A 250 12.41 -14.16 -4.90
N ILE A 251 12.98 -13.77 -3.75
CA ILE A 251 14.07 -14.50 -3.11
C ILE A 251 13.54 -15.80 -2.52
N LYS A 252 14.14 -16.93 -2.89
CA LYS A 252 13.78 -18.25 -2.38
C LYS A 252 14.39 -18.51 -1.01
N LYS A 253 13.78 -19.41 -0.25
CA LYS A 253 14.38 -19.88 1.01
C LYS A 253 15.77 -20.46 0.72
N ASN A 254 16.78 -20.05 1.49
CA ASN A 254 18.19 -20.43 1.33
C ASN A 254 18.90 -19.82 0.09
N GLU A 255 18.29 -18.88 -0.62
CA GLU A 255 18.94 -18.14 -1.69
C GLU A 255 19.85 -17.04 -1.11
N ARG A 256 21.11 -17.02 -1.56
CA ARG A 256 22.07 -15.95 -1.22
C ARG A 256 21.93 -14.82 -2.24
N PHE A 257 20.89 -14.01 -2.02
CA PHE A 257 20.60 -12.87 -2.88
C PHE A 257 21.35 -11.61 -2.45
N LYS A 258 21.89 -10.88 -3.42
CA LYS A 258 22.52 -9.57 -3.21
C LYS A 258 22.27 -8.67 -4.42
N MET A 259 21.62 -7.53 -4.21
CA MET A 259 21.52 -6.47 -5.23
C MET A 259 22.90 -5.93 -5.59
N LEU A 260 23.13 -5.63 -6.87
CA LEU A 260 24.27 -4.82 -7.29
C LEU A 260 24.04 -3.37 -6.83
N ASN A 261 25.13 -2.72 -6.43
CA ASN A 261 25.05 -1.36 -5.89
C ASN A 261 24.67 -0.33 -6.98
N GLY A 262 24.04 0.76 -6.56
CA GLY A 262 23.83 1.96 -7.37
C GLY A 262 22.42 2.10 -7.96
N PHE A 263 21.60 1.06 -8.00
CA PHE A 263 20.23 1.17 -8.51
C PHE A 263 19.31 1.93 -7.57
N LYS A 264 18.46 2.77 -8.16
CA LYS A 264 17.42 3.55 -7.48
C LYS A 264 16.05 3.17 -8.01
N SER A 265 15.01 3.26 -7.19
CA SER A 265 13.64 3.07 -7.69
C SER A 265 13.33 4.07 -8.80
N PHE A 266 12.54 3.64 -9.78
CA PHE A 266 12.14 4.37 -11.00
C PHE A 266 13.27 4.60 -12.03
N GLU A 267 14.47 4.09 -11.81
CA GLU A 267 15.55 4.14 -12.79
C GLU A 267 15.23 3.23 -13.98
N LEU A 268 15.37 3.78 -15.21
CA LEU A 268 15.14 3.03 -16.45
C LEU A 268 16.22 1.97 -16.66
N ILE A 269 15.80 0.77 -16.95
CA ILE A 269 16.66 -0.37 -17.23
C ILE A 269 16.25 -1.08 -18.51
N LYS A 270 17.21 -1.66 -19.21
CA LYS A 270 16.98 -2.50 -20.40
C LYS A 270 16.91 -3.96 -20.03
N LYS A 271 16.19 -4.76 -20.82
CA LYS A 271 16.27 -6.22 -20.76
C LYS A 271 17.74 -6.66 -20.86
N GLY A 272 18.14 -7.59 -19.99
CA GLY A 272 19.53 -8.07 -19.91
C GLY A 272 20.45 -7.26 -18.99
N THR A 273 20.01 -6.09 -18.45
CA THR A 273 20.78 -5.35 -17.44
C THR A 273 20.97 -6.24 -16.21
N LYS A 274 22.22 -6.43 -15.80
CA LYS A 274 22.57 -7.18 -14.57
C LYS A 274 22.15 -6.37 -13.36
N LEU A 275 21.33 -6.96 -12.48
CA LEU A 275 20.70 -6.26 -11.35
C LEU A 275 21.14 -6.82 -10.00
N ALA A 276 21.38 -8.12 -9.92
CA ALA A 276 21.68 -8.79 -8.67
C ALA A 276 22.56 -10.04 -8.89
N MET A 277 23.06 -10.57 -7.79
CA MET A 277 23.67 -11.90 -7.71
C MET A 277 22.79 -12.80 -6.85
N SER A 278 22.60 -14.05 -7.28
CA SER A 278 21.92 -15.08 -6.50
C SER A 278 22.72 -16.39 -6.56
N ASN A 279 23.18 -16.89 -5.42
CA ASN A 279 24.03 -18.10 -5.36
C ASN A 279 25.21 -18.06 -6.35
N ALA A 280 25.88 -16.90 -6.45
CA ALA A 280 26.97 -16.62 -7.41
C ALA A 280 26.54 -16.58 -8.90
N VAL A 281 25.25 -16.65 -9.21
CA VAL A 281 24.70 -16.50 -10.58
C VAL A 281 24.17 -15.08 -10.76
N GLU A 282 24.47 -14.47 -11.91
CA GLU A 282 23.97 -13.15 -12.26
C GLU A 282 22.45 -13.19 -12.55
N ILE A 283 21.72 -12.25 -11.96
CA ILE A 283 20.30 -12.03 -12.23
C ILE A 283 20.16 -10.76 -13.06
N ALA A 284 19.66 -10.94 -14.28
CA ALA A 284 19.41 -9.85 -15.20
C ALA A 284 17.92 -9.52 -15.30
N SER A 285 17.61 -8.28 -15.73
CA SER A 285 16.25 -7.85 -16.00
C SER A 285 15.64 -8.66 -17.15
N PRO A 286 14.47 -9.31 -16.97
CA PRO A 286 13.78 -10.01 -18.05
C PRO A 286 13.05 -9.07 -19.03
N TYR A 287 12.90 -7.78 -18.67
CA TYR A 287 12.12 -6.80 -19.42
C TYR A 287 12.81 -5.44 -19.48
N ASP A 288 12.50 -4.63 -20.52
CA ASP A 288 12.66 -3.19 -20.46
C ASP A 288 11.61 -2.59 -19.50
N GLY A 289 11.99 -1.61 -18.71
CA GLY A 289 11.11 -0.95 -17.74
C GLY A 289 11.88 -0.10 -16.75
N SER A 290 11.32 0.15 -15.59
CA SER A 290 12.03 0.78 -14.48
C SER A 290 12.20 -0.21 -13.35
N ILE A 291 13.40 -0.24 -12.77
CA ILE A 291 13.61 -1.00 -11.53
C ILE A 291 12.85 -0.32 -10.40
N PHE A 292 12.33 -1.13 -9.47
CA PHE A 292 11.49 -0.63 -8.41
C PHE A 292 11.73 -1.40 -7.12
N MET A 293 11.90 -0.67 -6.01
CA MET A 293 12.19 -1.17 -4.67
C MET A 293 13.32 -2.21 -4.63
N PRO A 294 14.53 -1.93 -5.19
CA PRO A 294 15.67 -2.85 -5.06
C PRO A 294 16.05 -3.02 -3.59
N LEU A 295 16.27 -4.28 -3.17
CA LEU A 295 16.46 -4.64 -1.76
C LEU A 295 17.91 -4.44 -1.32
N TYR A 296 18.15 -3.42 -0.49
CA TYR A 296 19.47 -3.14 0.10
C TYR A 296 19.50 -3.37 1.63
N GLN A 297 18.52 -4.07 2.17
CA GLN A 297 18.48 -4.46 3.58
C GLN A 297 18.58 -5.97 3.77
N LYS A 298 18.94 -6.42 4.98
CA LYS A 298 19.17 -7.85 5.27
C LYS A 298 17.92 -8.71 5.26
N LYS A 299 16.75 -8.15 5.62
CA LYS A 299 15.47 -8.87 5.69
C LYS A 299 14.53 -8.43 4.56
N GLY A 300 13.91 -9.39 3.91
CA GLY A 300 12.94 -9.21 2.83
C GLY A 300 12.92 -10.43 1.92
N ALA A 301 11.79 -10.70 1.30
CA ALA A 301 11.63 -11.80 0.34
C ALA A 301 11.50 -11.29 -1.11
N GLU A 302 11.39 -9.99 -1.29
CA GLU A 302 11.26 -9.31 -2.58
C GLU A 302 12.60 -8.66 -2.94
N GLY A 303 13.32 -9.22 -3.91
CA GLY A 303 14.65 -8.73 -4.32
C GLY A 303 14.58 -7.41 -5.08
N PHE A 304 13.74 -7.34 -6.09
CA PHE A 304 13.38 -6.14 -6.85
C PHE A 304 12.14 -6.38 -7.67
N PHE A 305 11.46 -5.31 -8.01
CA PHE A 305 10.38 -5.31 -9.00
C PHE A 305 10.81 -4.62 -10.29
N ILE A 306 10.05 -4.88 -11.37
CA ILE A 306 10.10 -4.06 -12.58
C ILE A 306 8.71 -3.49 -12.81
N ILE A 307 8.65 -2.20 -13.08
CA ILE A 307 7.42 -1.47 -13.37
C ILE A 307 7.45 -0.87 -14.76
N LYS A 308 6.25 -0.69 -15.34
CA LYS A 308 6.05 -0.01 -16.62
C LYS A 308 4.97 1.07 -16.50
N PRO A 309 5.11 2.21 -17.20
CA PRO A 309 4.08 3.23 -17.21
C PRO A 309 2.83 2.73 -17.94
N ILE A 310 1.65 3.05 -17.39
CA ILE A 310 0.36 2.80 -18.05
C ILE A 310 -0.05 4.06 -18.81
N LYS A 311 -0.34 3.92 -20.11
CA LYS A 311 -0.83 5.05 -20.90
C LYS A 311 -2.19 5.53 -20.39
N PRO A 312 -2.44 6.85 -20.26
CA PRO A 312 -3.70 7.40 -19.71
C PRO A 312 -4.96 6.89 -20.43
N PHE A 313 -4.87 6.61 -21.72
CA PHE A 313 -5.96 6.01 -22.49
C PHE A 313 -6.45 4.68 -21.87
N PHE A 314 -5.53 3.77 -21.51
CA PHE A 314 -5.91 2.48 -20.91
C PHE A 314 -6.51 2.63 -19.50
N LEU A 315 -6.07 3.63 -18.72
CA LEU A 315 -6.66 3.93 -17.41
C LEU A 315 -8.12 4.41 -17.58
N LYS A 316 -8.37 5.31 -18.52
CA LYS A 316 -9.74 5.80 -18.84
C LYS A 316 -10.64 4.68 -19.37
N LEU A 317 -10.13 3.87 -20.31
CA LEU A 317 -10.86 2.72 -20.85
C LEU A 317 -11.20 1.71 -19.75
N SER A 318 -10.22 1.37 -18.90
CA SER A 318 -10.41 0.51 -17.74
C SER A 318 -11.53 1.03 -16.82
N ALA A 319 -11.51 2.33 -16.50
CA ALA A 319 -12.51 2.95 -15.65
C ALA A 319 -13.93 2.89 -16.28
N ALA A 320 -14.06 3.12 -17.58
CA ALA A 320 -15.31 3.02 -18.30
C ALA A 320 -15.88 1.60 -18.28
N LEU A 321 -15.07 0.60 -18.65
CA LEU A 321 -15.47 -0.81 -18.71
C LEU A 321 -15.91 -1.34 -17.33
N ARG A 322 -15.20 -0.96 -16.26
CA ARG A 322 -15.53 -1.37 -14.88
C ARG A 322 -16.86 -0.76 -14.41
N ARG A 323 -17.16 0.50 -14.79
CA ARG A 323 -18.42 1.17 -14.42
C ARG A 323 -19.64 0.48 -15.01
N ILE A 324 -19.58 0.00 -16.25
CA ILE A 324 -20.68 -0.71 -16.92
C ILE A 324 -20.69 -2.21 -16.63
N LYS A 325 -19.81 -2.69 -15.74
CA LYS A 325 -19.72 -4.09 -15.29
C LYS A 325 -19.63 -5.10 -16.43
N THR A 326 -18.82 -4.78 -17.45
CA THR A 326 -18.57 -5.66 -18.61
C THR A 326 -17.98 -7.02 -18.23
N ASP A 327 -17.45 -7.14 -17.03
CA ASP A 327 -16.93 -8.39 -16.48
C ASP A 327 -17.99 -9.51 -16.37
N SER A 328 -19.28 -9.17 -16.37
CA SER A 328 -20.35 -10.16 -16.34
C SER A 328 -20.33 -11.10 -17.55
N PHE A 329 -19.82 -10.64 -18.69
CA PHE A 329 -19.69 -11.46 -19.92
C PHE A 329 -18.51 -12.43 -19.87
N LEU A 330 -17.53 -12.21 -18.98
CA LEU A 330 -16.36 -13.10 -18.89
C LEU A 330 -16.74 -14.54 -18.55
N ALA A 331 -17.75 -14.75 -17.73
CA ALA A 331 -18.20 -16.08 -17.34
C ALA A 331 -18.93 -16.86 -18.45
N TRP A 332 -19.22 -16.23 -19.60
CA TRP A 332 -19.74 -16.90 -20.79
C TRP A 332 -18.64 -17.47 -21.67
N LEU A 333 -17.40 -17.05 -21.42
CA LEU A 333 -16.25 -17.56 -22.18
C LEU A 333 -15.85 -18.96 -21.68
N PRO A 334 -15.49 -19.89 -22.59
CA PRO A 334 -15.06 -21.23 -22.22
C PRO A 334 -13.88 -21.20 -21.23
N GLY A 335 -13.97 -22.03 -20.19
CA GLY A 335 -12.92 -22.13 -19.16
C GLY A 335 -12.93 -21.05 -18.10
N ILE A 336 -13.94 -20.14 -18.07
CA ILE A 336 -14.12 -19.15 -17.02
C ILE A 336 -15.43 -19.42 -16.26
N SER A 337 -15.34 -19.43 -14.94
CA SER A 337 -16.48 -19.61 -14.04
C SER A 337 -16.42 -18.70 -12.82
N TRP A 338 -17.60 -18.35 -12.29
CA TRP A 338 -17.69 -17.65 -11.02
C TRP A 338 -17.43 -18.59 -9.85
N VAL A 339 -16.46 -18.22 -9.00
CA VAL A 339 -16.33 -18.77 -7.64
C VAL A 339 -17.25 -18.01 -6.70
N SER A 340 -17.27 -16.68 -6.81
CA SER A 340 -18.20 -15.79 -6.10
C SER A 340 -18.48 -14.55 -6.92
N LYS A 341 -19.69 -14.45 -7.47
CA LYS A 341 -20.13 -13.27 -8.23
C LYS A 341 -20.24 -12.03 -7.33
N LYS A 342 -20.66 -12.21 -6.09
CA LYS A 342 -20.77 -11.14 -5.09
C LYS A 342 -19.40 -10.53 -4.75
N GLU A 343 -18.42 -11.36 -4.57
CA GLU A 343 -17.05 -10.94 -4.22
C GLU A 343 -16.19 -10.63 -5.46
N GLY A 344 -16.72 -10.84 -6.67
CA GLY A 344 -15.97 -10.64 -7.91
C GLY A 344 -14.84 -11.63 -8.10
N VAL A 345 -15.04 -12.90 -7.73
CA VAL A 345 -14.03 -13.95 -7.82
C VAL A 345 -14.35 -14.88 -8.97
N LEU A 346 -13.45 -14.90 -9.97
CA LEU A 346 -13.50 -15.83 -11.09
C LEU A 346 -12.41 -16.91 -10.95
N GLN A 347 -12.68 -18.07 -11.48
CA GLN A 347 -11.69 -19.11 -11.75
C GLN A 347 -11.51 -19.26 -13.27
N VAL A 348 -10.27 -19.32 -13.72
CA VAL A 348 -9.90 -19.48 -15.13
C VAL A 348 -9.10 -20.74 -15.31
N ASN A 349 -9.56 -21.61 -16.17
CA ASN A 349 -8.83 -22.80 -16.60
C ASN A 349 -7.89 -22.41 -17.75
N LEU A 350 -6.59 -22.41 -17.50
CA LEU A 350 -5.56 -22.02 -18.48
C LEU A 350 -5.40 -23.00 -19.63
N THR A 351 -5.88 -24.26 -19.50
CA THR A 351 -5.81 -25.22 -20.59
C THR A 351 -6.83 -24.91 -21.68
N VAL A 352 -7.95 -24.29 -21.30
CA VAL A 352 -9.04 -23.90 -22.20
C VAL A 352 -8.93 -22.44 -22.62
N ALA A 353 -8.65 -21.53 -21.67
CA ALA A 353 -8.63 -20.08 -21.87
C ALA A 353 -7.21 -19.52 -22.14
N LYS A 354 -6.37 -20.25 -22.88
CA LYS A 354 -4.97 -19.88 -23.17
C LYS A 354 -4.79 -18.50 -23.81
N PHE A 355 -5.77 -18.01 -24.56
CA PHE A 355 -5.69 -16.75 -25.32
C PHE A 355 -6.27 -15.54 -24.56
N LEU A 356 -6.84 -15.73 -23.39
CA LEU A 356 -7.29 -14.60 -22.57
C LEU A 356 -6.08 -13.99 -21.89
N ALA A 357 -5.52 -13.02 -22.57
CA ALA A 357 -4.31 -12.35 -22.14
C ALA A 357 -4.53 -11.62 -20.81
N LYS A 358 -3.56 -11.73 -19.91
CA LYS A 358 -3.46 -10.99 -18.65
C LYS A 358 -3.89 -9.50 -18.75
N PRO A 359 -3.52 -8.75 -19.82
CA PRO A 359 -3.96 -7.38 -20.02
C PRO A 359 -5.47 -7.17 -20.05
N LEU A 360 -6.25 -8.10 -20.63
CA LEU A 360 -7.72 -7.99 -20.64
C LEU A 360 -8.31 -8.05 -19.23
N PHE A 361 -7.84 -8.96 -18.41
CA PHE A 361 -8.29 -9.06 -17.02
C PHE A 361 -7.92 -7.84 -16.21
N HIS A 362 -6.71 -7.29 -16.39
CA HIS A 362 -6.27 -6.05 -15.73
C HIS A 362 -7.15 -4.86 -16.16
N LEU A 363 -7.49 -4.75 -17.44
CA LEU A 363 -8.36 -3.71 -17.96
C LEU A 363 -9.74 -3.74 -17.28
N LEU A 364 -10.26 -4.94 -17.00
CA LEU A 364 -11.55 -5.16 -16.33
C LEU A 364 -11.44 -5.12 -14.78
N GLY A 365 -10.28 -4.85 -14.22
CA GLY A 365 -10.06 -4.72 -12.79
C GLY A 365 -9.82 -6.03 -12.05
N TYR A 366 -9.56 -7.09 -12.79
CA TYR A 366 -9.16 -8.36 -12.20
C TYR A 366 -7.65 -8.41 -11.99
N ARG A 367 -7.25 -8.89 -10.82
CA ARG A 367 -5.86 -9.18 -10.50
C ARG A 367 -5.68 -10.68 -10.28
N ASN A 368 -4.61 -11.20 -10.86
CA ASN A 368 -4.34 -12.63 -10.93
C ASN A 368 -3.73 -13.17 -9.64
N ARG A 369 -4.18 -14.34 -9.24
CA ARG A 369 -3.46 -15.17 -8.29
C ARG A 369 -3.44 -16.61 -8.81
N GLN A 370 -2.25 -17.11 -9.08
CA GLN A 370 -2.09 -18.48 -9.50
C GLN A 370 -2.41 -19.43 -8.33
N ILE A 371 -3.32 -20.39 -8.56
CA ILE A 371 -3.68 -21.43 -7.58
C ILE A 371 -2.92 -22.70 -7.87
N THR A 372 -2.92 -23.11 -9.14
CA THR A 372 -2.22 -24.31 -9.66
C THR A 372 -1.56 -23.98 -10.99
N SER A 373 -0.81 -24.92 -11.55
CA SER A 373 -0.24 -24.76 -12.91
C SER A 373 -1.31 -24.57 -14.00
N THR A 374 -2.54 -25.03 -13.76
CA THR A 374 -3.64 -25.02 -14.72
C THR A 374 -4.78 -24.06 -14.40
N HIS A 375 -4.81 -23.47 -13.19
CA HIS A 375 -5.91 -22.61 -12.78
C HIS A 375 -5.42 -21.29 -12.16
N LEU A 376 -6.04 -20.18 -12.62
CA LEU A 376 -5.90 -18.87 -12.02
C LEU A 376 -7.18 -18.51 -11.24
N ARG A 377 -6.99 -17.86 -10.11
CA ARG A 377 -8.04 -17.16 -9.41
C ARG A 377 -7.90 -15.66 -9.68
N LEU A 378 -8.96 -15.06 -10.18
CA LEU A 378 -9.04 -13.64 -10.48
C LEU A 378 -9.94 -12.95 -9.45
N ASN A 379 -9.46 -11.87 -8.85
CA ASN A 379 -10.20 -11.11 -7.87
C ASN A 379 -10.45 -9.70 -8.42
N ASN A 380 -11.72 -9.27 -8.45
CA ASN A 380 -12.12 -7.92 -8.85
C ASN A 380 -12.43 -7.08 -7.62
N ARG A 381 -11.67 -6.01 -7.40
CA ARG A 381 -11.82 -5.12 -6.24
C ARG A 381 -13.05 -4.21 -6.33
N GLU A 382 -13.56 -3.97 -7.52
CA GLU A 382 -14.73 -3.09 -7.72
C GLU A 382 -16.01 -3.66 -7.09
N ARG A 383 -16.15 -4.99 -7.06
CA ARG A 383 -17.38 -5.63 -6.54
C ARG A 383 -17.50 -5.56 -5.01
N VAL A 384 -16.39 -5.49 -4.31
CA VAL A 384 -16.38 -5.33 -2.85
C VAL A 384 -16.29 -3.86 -2.43
N ALA A 385 -15.90 -2.96 -3.36
CA ALA A 385 -15.73 -1.55 -3.09
C ALA A 385 -17.03 -0.88 -2.63
N LYS A 386 -16.99 -0.21 -1.49
CA LYS A 386 -18.15 0.53 -0.92
C LYS A 386 -18.27 1.91 -1.56
N THR A 387 -18.33 1.96 -2.87
CA THR A 387 -18.33 3.20 -3.68
C THR A 387 -19.41 4.20 -3.27
N LYS A 388 -20.54 3.71 -2.77
CA LYS A 388 -21.68 4.57 -2.38
C LYS A 388 -21.32 5.56 -1.27
N ILE A 389 -20.45 5.18 -0.33
CA ILE A 389 -20.08 6.04 0.80
C ILE A 389 -19.16 7.21 0.40
N TYR A 390 -18.53 7.11 -0.79
CA TYR A 390 -17.61 8.13 -1.31
C TYR A 390 -18.22 9.03 -2.40
N LYS A 391 -19.46 8.77 -2.83
CA LYS A 391 -20.09 9.52 -3.94
C LYS A 391 -20.24 11.03 -3.71
N LYS A 392 -20.22 11.47 -2.44
CA LYS A 392 -20.34 12.88 -2.06
C LYS A 392 -19.00 13.56 -1.86
N GLU A 393 -17.91 12.79 -1.94
CA GLU A 393 -16.57 13.33 -1.75
C GLU A 393 -16.13 14.14 -2.99
N PRO A 394 -15.43 15.28 -2.79
CA PRO A 394 -15.06 16.18 -3.90
C PRO A 394 -14.23 15.51 -5.00
N TRP A 395 -13.45 14.52 -4.65
CA TRP A 395 -12.57 13.76 -5.55
C TRP A 395 -13.28 12.59 -6.28
N TYR A 396 -14.48 12.22 -5.90
CA TYR A 396 -15.20 11.08 -6.51
C TYR A 396 -15.86 11.54 -7.81
#